data_202a46a970f347757aadd89ebf8aad1c
#
_entry.id   202a46a970f347757aadd89ebf8aad1c
#
_cell.length_a   1.000
_cell.length_b   1.000
_cell.length_c   1.000
_cell.angle_alpha   90.00
_cell.angle_beta   90.00
_cell.angle_gamma   90.00
#
_symmetry.space_group_name_H-M   'P 1'
#
loop_
_entity.id
_entity.type
_entity.pdbx_description
1 polymer ?
#
loop_
_entity_poly.entity_id
_entity_poly.type
_entity_poly.pdbx_seq_one_letter_code
_entity_poly.pdbx_strand_id
1 'polypeptide(L)'
;SENKTVSTLVKEKSSNATPLPEKNVSLDSRIEQSKLEKTKSVSKPISTKRKYLIPSDFVVRPKDDRINNIYRELKQLEVDRFTDTTAVMLRVFLELSIDYFIATKQIDGVDVSKKLNQKITAVLDYLEKNNILTRKELHGVRYVLSSNTMGLTETLNAFVHNRFIHPSETELKTTWDNLALFIKTILTD
;
A
#
# COMPACT_ATOMS: atom_id res chain seq x y z
N SER A 1 -39.13 46.03 19.03
CA SER A 1 -40.32 46.02 18.19
C SER A 1 -40.21 44.80 17.30
N GLU A 2 -40.81 43.74 17.75
CA GLU A 2 -42.13 43.22 17.37
C GLU A 2 -42.12 42.54 16.01
N ASN A 3 -42.28 41.25 16.06
CA ASN A 3 -43.53 40.43 15.98
C ASN A 3 -43.85 40.03 14.54
N LYS A 4 -44.16 38.88 14.22
CA LYS A 4 -45.14 37.84 14.53
C LYS A 4 -45.12 36.81 13.37
N THR A 5 -44.96 35.56 13.63
CA THR A 5 -45.98 34.50 13.77
C THR A 5 -47.05 34.40 12.68
N VAL A 6 -47.24 33.16 12.19
CA VAL A 6 -48.48 32.38 12.02
C VAL A 6 -48.27 31.44 10.84
N SER A 7 -48.06 30.13 10.92
CA SER A 7 -48.98 29.03 11.24
C SER A 7 -50.23 28.94 10.36
N THR A 8 -50.44 27.80 9.73
CA THR A 8 -51.63 26.97 9.63
C THR A 8 -51.50 26.04 8.40
N LEU A 9 -51.38 24.76 8.57
CA LEU A 9 -52.40 23.69 8.72
C LEU A 9 -53.34 23.49 7.51
N VAL A 10 -53.37 22.28 6.97
CA VAL A 10 -54.47 21.31 7.07
C VAL A 10 -54.74 20.50 5.77
N LYS A 11 -54.69 19.17 5.96
CA LYS A 11 -55.55 18.04 5.50
C LYS A 11 -55.44 17.53 4.08
N GLU A 12 -55.03 16.28 4.01
CA GLU A 12 -55.80 14.99 3.90
C GLU A 12 -56.79 14.87 2.75
N LYS A 13 -56.60 13.77 2.00
CA LYS A 13 -57.50 12.61 1.77
C LYS A 13 -56.93 11.81 0.60
N SER A 14 -56.51 10.58 0.80
CA SER A 14 -57.29 9.32 0.84
C SER A 14 -57.99 8.99 -0.49
N SER A 15 -57.60 7.93 -1.16
CA SER A 15 -58.22 6.62 -1.20
C SER A 15 -58.10 5.87 -2.53
N ASN A 16 -57.86 4.59 -2.39
CA ASN A 16 -58.39 3.42 -3.13
C ASN A 16 -57.75 3.00 -4.44
N ALA A 17 -57.10 1.90 -4.38
CA ALA A 17 -57.49 0.46 -4.47
C ALA A 17 -57.41 -0.11 -5.88
N THR A 18 -56.46 -1.01 -6.06
CA THR A 18 -56.40 -2.39 -6.61
C THR A 18 -57.41 -2.79 -7.74
N PRO A 19 -57.21 -3.84 -8.58
CA PRO A 19 -56.16 -4.86 -8.67
C PRO A 19 -55.71 -5.25 -10.11
N LEU A 20 -54.75 -6.19 -10.12
CA LEU A 20 -54.18 -7.06 -11.14
C LEU A 20 -55.05 -7.51 -12.33
N PRO A 21 -54.42 -7.97 -13.46
CA PRO A 21 -54.22 -9.42 -13.55
C PRO A 21 -52.84 -9.86 -14.07
N GLU A 22 -52.49 -11.03 -13.56
CA GLU A 22 -51.41 -11.90 -14.03
C GLU A 22 -51.58 -12.29 -15.50
N LYS A 23 -50.47 -12.37 -16.22
CA LYS A 23 -50.33 -13.35 -17.31
C LYS A 23 -48.93 -13.94 -17.27
N ASN A 24 -48.88 -15.19 -16.85
CA ASN A 24 -47.84 -16.13 -17.15
C ASN A 24 -47.56 -16.21 -18.64
N VAL A 25 -46.33 -16.08 -19.03
CA VAL A 25 -45.80 -16.76 -20.20
C VAL A 25 -44.40 -17.27 -19.84
N SER A 26 -44.36 -18.57 -19.63
CA SER A 26 -43.15 -19.39 -19.71
C SER A 26 -42.68 -19.41 -21.16
N LEU A 27 -41.39 -19.31 -21.39
CA LEU A 27 -40.62 -20.22 -22.27
C LEU A 27 -39.15 -19.86 -22.31
N ASP A 28 -38.40 -20.87 -21.96
CA ASP A 28 -37.07 -21.22 -22.45
C ASP A 28 -36.38 -20.23 -23.39
N SER A 29 -35.28 -19.72 -22.95
CA SER A 29 -34.11 -19.56 -23.78
C SER A 29 -32.83 -19.83 -22.98
N ARG A 30 -32.32 -21.02 -23.22
CA ARG A 30 -30.93 -21.37 -23.03
C ARG A 30 -30.07 -20.22 -23.54
N ILE A 31 -29.55 -19.42 -22.63
CA ILE A 31 -28.43 -18.56 -22.96
C ILE A 31 -27.20 -19.27 -22.44
N GLU A 32 -26.39 -19.64 -23.39
CA GLU A 32 -25.05 -20.19 -23.26
C GLU A 32 -24.31 -19.50 -22.15
N GLN A 33 -23.94 -20.29 -21.15
CA GLN A 33 -22.93 -19.94 -20.20
C GLN A 33 -21.59 -19.86 -20.94
N SER A 34 -21.29 -18.70 -21.51
CA SER A 34 -19.94 -18.38 -21.90
C SER A 34 -19.08 -18.43 -20.64
N LYS A 35 -18.20 -19.39 -20.60
CA LYS A 35 -17.11 -19.52 -19.66
C LYS A 35 -16.34 -18.21 -19.61
N LEU A 36 -16.68 -17.37 -18.65
CA LEU A 36 -15.77 -16.34 -18.19
C LEU A 36 -14.79 -17.03 -17.27
N GLU A 37 -13.68 -17.47 -17.82
CA GLU A 37 -12.52 -17.90 -17.05
C GLU A 37 -12.10 -16.70 -16.20
N LYS A 38 -12.57 -16.70 -14.95
CA LYS A 38 -11.99 -15.88 -13.89
C LYS A 38 -10.57 -16.39 -13.69
N THR A 39 -9.62 -15.76 -14.34
CA THR A 39 -8.22 -15.80 -13.88
C THR A 39 -8.21 -15.21 -12.48
N LYS A 40 -8.41 -16.07 -11.50
CA LYS A 40 -8.09 -15.79 -10.11
C LYS A 40 -6.58 -15.58 -10.05
N SER A 41 -6.13 -14.35 -10.09
CA SER A 41 -4.84 -14.02 -9.50
C SER A 41 -4.98 -14.27 -8.00
N VAL A 42 -4.66 -15.49 -7.60
CA VAL A 42 -4.55 -15.85 -6.19
C VAL A 42 -3.32 -15.12 -5.67
N SER A 43 -3.53 -13.91 -5.16
CA SER A 43 -2.56 -13.30 -4.25
C SER A 43 -2.45 -14.25 -3.07
N LYS A 44 -1.31 -14.95 -2.96
CA LYS A 44 -1.01 -15.79 -1.79
C LYS A 44 -1.26 -14.95 -0.55
N PRO A 45 -2.00 -15.46 0.46
CA PRO A 45 -2.19 -14.73 1.70
C PRO A 45 -0.81 -14.39 2.26
N ILE A 46 -0.58 -13.11 2.53
CA ILE A 46 0.66 -12.59 3.10
C ILE A 46 0.84 -13.32 4.43
N SER A 47 1.82 -14.23 4.51
CA SER A 47 2.06 -14.99 5.72
C SER A 47 2.77 -14.10 6.74
N THR A 48 2.00 -13.54 7.67
CA THR A 48 2.53 -12.79 8.83
C THR A 48 3.24 -13.69 9.84
N LYS A 49 3.17 -15.02 9.65
CA LYS A 49 3.76 -16.01 10.57
C LYS A 49 5.28 -16.20 10.43
N ARG A 50 5.95 -15.47 9.54
CA ARG A 50 7.41 -15.56 9.40
C ARG A 50 8.12 -14.93 10.60
N LYS A 51 9.26 -15.51 11.02
CA LYS A 51 10.09 -15.02 12.12
C LYS A 51 10.86 -13.75 11.77
N TYR A 52 11.28 -13.63 10.52
CA TYR A 52 12.13 -12.56 10.01
C TYR A 52 11.32 -11.55 9.19
N LEU A 53 11.81 -10.31 9.10
CA LEU A 53 11.19 -9.26 8.30
C LEU A 53 11.19 -9.64 6.81
N ILE A 54 12.34 -10.05 6.31
CA ILE A 54 12.55 -10.38 4.90
C ILE A 54 12.30 -11.88 4.70
N PRO A 55 11.35 -12.27 3.82
CA PRO A 55 11.14 -13.67 3.48
C PRO A 55 12.41 -14.34 2.93
N SER A 56 12.60 -15.63 3.19
CA SER A 56 13.80 -16.37 2.76
C SER A 56 13.96 -16.43 1.24
N ASP A 57 12.84 -16.46 0.52
CA ASP A 57 12.75 -16.48 -0.95
C ASP A 57 12.96 -15.10 -1.60
N PHE A 58 12.97 -14.03 -0.79
CA PHE A 58 13.33 -12.71 -1.29
C PHE A 58 14.85 -12.62 -1.39
N VAL A 59 15.34 -12.52 -2.63
CA VAL A 59 16.78 -12.43 -2.93
C VAL A 59 17.05 -11.23 -3.80
N VAL A 60 17.95 -10.36 -3.34
CA VAL A 60 18.57 -9.26 -4.09
C VAL A 60 20.09 -9.29 -3.85
N ARG A 61 20.84 -8.69 -4.75
CA ARG A 61 22.30 -8.54 -4.63
C ARG A 61 22.66 -7.08 -4.87
N PRO A 62 22.47 -6.21 -3.86
CA PRO A 62 22.86 -4.81 -3.97
C PRO A 62 24.34 -4.70 -4.32
N LYS A 63 24.66 -3.81 -5.26
CA LYS A 63 26.07 -3.54 -5.65
C LYS A 63 26.80 -2.68 -4.63
N ASP A 64 26.06 -1.91 -3.84
CA ASP A 64 26.61 -1.12 -2.74
C ASP A 64 26.83 -2.01 -1.51
N ASP A 65 28.06 -2.02 -0.99
CA ASP A 65 28.45 -2.88 0.12
C ASP A 65 27.70 -2.59 1.42
N ARG A 66 27.41 -1.31 1.70
CA ARG A 66 26.67 -0.91 2.91
C ARG A 66 25.23 -1.35 2.84
N ILE A 67 24.57 -1.16 1.71
CA ILE A 67 23.18 -1.62 1.49
C ILE A 67 23.13 -3.14 1.59
N ASN A 68 24.10 -3.83 0.98
CA ASN A 68 24.18 -5.30 1.03
C ASN A 68 24.39 -5.82 2.46
N ASN A 69 25.22 -5.18 3.27
CA ASN A 69 25.43 -5.54 4.67
C ASN A 69 24.15 -5.37 5.49
N ILE A 70 23.48 -4.21 5.39
CA ILE A 70 22.20 -3.96 6.09
C ILE A 70 21.14 -4.96 5.65
N TYR A 71 21.06 -5.28 4.35
CA TYR A 71 20.14 -6.29 3.83
C TYR A 71 20.36 -7.66 4.48
N ARG A 72 21.63 -8.09 4.58
CA ARG A 72 21.99 -9.37 5.22
C ARG A 72 21.65 -9.41 6.70
N GLU A 73 21.87 -8.32 7.42
CA GLU A 73 21.50 -8.19 8.83
C GLU A 73 19.99 -8.23 9.02
N LEU A 74 19.22 -7.48 8.23
CA LEU A 74 17.77 -7.50 8.26
C LEU A 74 17.17 -8.90 8.00
N LYS A 75 17.83 -9.72 7.19
CA LYS A 75 17.43 -11.12 6.97
C LYS A 75 17.62 -12.03 8.17
N GLN A 76 18.43 -11.62 9.14
CA GLN A 76 18.78 -12.42 10.32
C GLN A 76 18.11 -11.93 11.61
N LEU A 77 17.54 -10.72 11.61
CA LEU A 77 16.86 -10.17 12.78
C LEU A 77 15.48 -10.82 12.96
N GLU A 78 15.29 -11.39 14.15
CA GLU A 78 13.98 -11.88 14.60
C GLU A 78 13.11 -10.68 14.98
N VAL A 79 12.05 -10.44 14.20
CA VAL A 79 11.25 -9.21 14.33
C VAL A 79 10.57 -9.11 15.68
N ASP A 80 10.09 -10.23 16.24
CA ASP A 80 9.42 -10.30 17.54
C ASP A 80 10.34 -9.92 18.71
N ARG A 81 11.65 -10.19 18.56
CA ARG A 81 12.65 -9.91 19.61
C ARG A 81 13.34 -8.56 19.45
N PHE A 82 13.39 -8.06 18.21
CA PHE A 82 14.16 -6.87 17.85
C PHE A 82 13.32 -5.88 17.02
N THR A 83 12.07 -5.63 17.45
CA THR A 83 11.12 -4.79 16.70
C THR A 83 11.64 -3.38 16.45
N ASP A 84 12.12 -2.69 17.47
CA ASP A 84 12.66 -1.32 17.32
C ASP A 84 13.92 -1.29 16.44
N THR A 85 14.86 -2.22 16.65
CA THR A 85 16.07 -2.35 15.82
C THR A 85 15.69 -2.61 14.36
N THR A 86 14.73 -3.49 14.12
CA THR A 86 14.23 -3.83 12.77
C THR A 86 13.63 -2.61 12.10
N ALA A 87 12.84 -1.81 12.83
CA ALA A 87 12.23 -0.58 12.31
C ALA A 87 13.28 0.46 11.89
N VAL A 88 14.28 0.69 12.75
CA VAL A 88 15.39 1.61 12.46
C VAL A 88 16.16 1.14 11.23
N MET A 89 16.53 -0.15 11.19
CA MET A 89 17.28 -0.71 10.07
C MET A 89 16.49 -0.70 8.77
N LEU A 90 15.18 -1.00 8.81
CA LEU A 90 14.30 -0.89 7.64
C LEU A 90 14.27 0.54 7.09
N ARG A 91 14.17 1.53 7.98
CA ARG A 91 14.18 2.94 7.61
C ARG A 91 15.49 3.32 6.90
N VAL A 92 16.63 2.95 7.49
CA VAL A 92 17.95 3.23 6.91
C VAL A 92 18.14 2.48 5.59
N PHE A 93 17.79 1.21 5.55
CA PHE A 93 17.86 0.39 4.34
C PHE A 93 17.07 0.99 3.17
N LEU A 94 15.83 1.41 3.44
CA LEU A 94 14.96 2.01 2.43
C LEU A 94 15.57 3.32 1.89
N GLU A 95 16.03 4.20 2.78
CA GLU A 95 16.60 5.49 2.38
C GLU A 95 17.86 5.32 1.53
N LEU A 96 18.82 4.51 1.98
CA LEU A 96 20.06 4.26 1.24
C LEU A 96 19.79 3.59 -0.12
N SER A 97 18.84 2.64 -0.19
CA SER A 97 18.47 1.98 -1.43
C SER A 97 17.89 2.96 -2.46
N ILE A 98 17.07 3.89 -2.00
CA ILE A 98 16.47 4.93 -2.84
C ILE A 98 17.53 5.93 -3.30
N ASP A 99 18.39 6.40 -2.39
CA ASP A 99 19.48 7.33 -2.72
C ASP A 99 20.45 6.72 -3.73
N TYR A 100 20.80 5.45 -3.56
CA TYR A 100 21.62 4.70 -4.50
C TYR A 100 20.96 4.63 -5.89
N PHE A 101 19.66 4.31 -5.96
CA PHE A 101 18.94 4.22 -7.22
C PHE A 101 18.85 5.58 -7.92
N ILE A 102 18.53 6.66 -7.18
CA ILE A 102 18.48 8.03 -7.70
C ILE A 102 19.83 8.42 -8.31
N ALA A 103 20.93 8.15 -7.58
CA ALA A 103 22.29 8.47 -8.07
C ALA A 103 22.67 7.62 -9.29
N THR A 104 22.33 6.33 -9.30
CA THR A 104 22.66 5.41 -10.40
C THR A 104 21.90 5.76 -11.68
N LYS A 105 20.60 6.10 -11.56
CA LYS A 105 19.74 6.44 -12.69
C LYS A 105 19.77 7.94 -13.05
N GLN A 106 20.48 8.75 -12.27
CA GLN A 106 20.57 10.21 -12.47
C GLN A 106 19.19 10.86 -12.58
N ILE A 107 18.31 10.57 -11.60
CA ILE A 107 16.94 11.08 -11.61
C ILE A 107 16.96 12.59 -11.31
N ASP A 108 16.57 13.40 -12.29
CA ASP A 108 16.55 14.86 -12.19
C ASP A 108 15.55 15.37 -11.15
N GLY A 109 15.86 16.52 -10.57
CA GLY A 109 14.95 17.25 -9.67
C GLY A 109 14.83 16.69 -8.26
N VAL A 110 15.55 15.61 -7.94
CA VAL A 110 15.62 15.05 -6.60
C VAL A 110 17.06 14.76 -6.21
N ASP A 111 17.47 15.21 -5.03
CA ASP A 111 18.79 14.99 -4.46
C ASP A 111 18.70 14.45 -3.04
N VAL A 112 19.86 14.17 -2.43
CA VAL A 112 19.95 13.60 -1.08
C VAL A 112 19.36 14.49 0.02
N SER A 113 19.23 15.81 -0.22
CA SER A 113 18.65 16.76 0.74
C SER A 113 17.13 16.69 0.84
N LYS A 114 16.46 16.09 -0.13
CA LYS A 114 15.01 15.96 -0.15
C LYS A 114 14.48 14.99 0.89
N LYS A 115 13.25 15.22 1.34
CA LYS A 115 12.57 14.30 2.26
C LYS A 115 12.35 12.95 1.61
N LEU A 116 12.38 11.88 2.40
CA LEU A 116 12.25 10.51 1.90
C LEU A 116 10.98 10.28 1.07
N ASN A 117 9.83 10.86 1.45
CA ASN A 117 8.60 10.73 0.67
C ASN A 117 8.74 11.34 -0.73
N GLN A 118 9.45 12.46 -0.86
CA GLN A 118 9.71 13.10 -2.17
C GLN A 118 10.63 12.24 -3.02
N LYS A 119 11.67 11.64 -2.42
CA LYS A 119 12.57 10.70 -3.08
C LYS A 119 11.81 9.47 -3.58
N ILE A 120 10.98 8.86 -2.72
CA ILE A 120 10.17 7.70 -3.11
C ILE A 120 9.24 8.06 -4.26
N THR A 121 8.53 9.20 -4.19
CA THR A 121 7.62 9.65 -5.24
C THR A 121 8.35 9.81 -6.57
N ALA A 122 9.52 10.46 -6.58
CA ALA A 122 10.32 10.63 -7.79
C ALA A 122 10.77 9.29 -8.41
N VAL A 123 11.16 8.32 -7.57
CA VAL A 123 11.51 6.97 -8.04
C VAL A 123 10.29 6.25 -8.60
N LEU A 124 9.13 6.33 -7.94
CA LEU A 124 7.88 5.73 -8.45
C LEU A 124 7.49 6.30 -9.81
N ASP A 125 7.58 7.61 -9.98
CA ASP A 125 7.27 8.28 -11.25
C ASP A 125 8.28 7.90 -12.34
N TYR A 126 9.57 7.77 -11.99
CA TYR A 126 10.59 7.27 -12.89
C TYR A 126 10.30 5.84 -13.37
N LEU A 127 9.97 4.92 -12.45
CA LEU A 127 9.66 3.53 -12.77
C LEU A 127 8.42 3.41 -13.67
N GLU A 128 7.38 4.21 -13.41
CA GLU A 128 6.14 4.24 -14.20
C GLU A 128 6.39 4.85 -15.59
N LYS A 129 7.09 5.99 -15.65
CA LYS A 129 7.42 6.68 -16.91
C LYS A 129 8.27 5.85 -17.86
N ASN A 130 9.19 5.06 -17.32
CA ASN A 130 10.07 4.19 -18.10
C ASN A 130 9.48 2.78 -18.32
N ASN A 131 8.22 2.56 -17.97
CA ASN A 131 7.53 1.26 -18.10
C ASN A 131 8.25 0.07 -17.41
N ILE A 132 9.02 0.35 -16.34
CA ILE A 132 9.72 -0.68 -15.54
C ILE A 132 8.72 -1.41 -14.64
N LEU A 133 7.83 -0.64 -13.99
CA LEU A 133 6.69 -1.15 -13.23
C LEU A 133 5.41 -0.40 -13.61
N THR A 134 4.31 -1.12 -13.62
CA THR A 134 2.99 -0.55 -13.85
C THR A 134 2.44 0.12 -12.58
N ARG A 135 1.50 1.04 -12.75
CA ARG A 135 0.79 1.67 -11.62
C ARG A 135 0.13 0.64 -10.68
N LYS A 136 -0.33 -0.48 -11.23
CA LYS A 136 -0.92 -1.57 -10.45
C LYS A 136 0.12 -2.27 -9.56
N GLU A 137 1.30 -2.51 -10.07
CA GLU A 137 2.42 -3.11 -9.33
C GLU A 137 2.95 -2.16 -8.24
N LEU A 138 2.92 -0.86 -8.49
CA LEU A 138 3.31 0.18 -7.53
C LEU A 138 2.23 0.52 -6.50
N HIS A 139 1.04 -0.10 -6.59
CA HIS A 139 -0.11 0.21 -5.71
C HIS A 139 0.24 0.04 -4.23
N GLY A 140 0.95 -1.03 -3.85
CA GLY A 140 1.33 -1.28 -2.45
C GLY A 140 2.15 -0.15 -1.85
N VAL A 141 3.17 0.32 -2.58
CA VAL A 141 4.02 1.44 -2.12
C VAL A 141 3.23 2.74 -2.07
N ARG A 142 2.44 3.03 -3.11
CA ARG A 142 1.58 4.24 -3.14
C ARG A 142 0.56 4.23 -2.01
N TYR A 143 0.00 3.06 -1.68
CA TYR A 143 -0.93 2.90 -0.56
C TYR A 143 -0.28 3.26 0.77
N VAL A 144 0.90 2.71 1.09
CA VAL A 144 1.57 3.00 2.36
C VAL A 144 2.12 4.44 2.44
N LEU A 145 2.42 5.08 1.29
CA LEU A 145 2.79 6.50 1.25
C LEU A 145 1.61 7.43 1.53
N SER A 146 0.41 7.06 1.09
CA SER A 146 -0.79 7.90 1.12
C SER A 146 -1.76 7.56 2.24
N SER A 147 -1.38 6.68 3.19
CA SER A 147 -2.30 6.27 4.26
C SER A 147 -2.76 7.47 5.08
N ASN A 148 -4.09 7.56 5.30
CA ASN A 148 -4.76 8.73 5.86
C ASN A 148 -4.42 9.07 7.32
N THR A 149 -3.75 8.17 8.04
CA THR A 149 -3.41 8.37 9.46
C THR A 149 -1.97 8.84 9.63
N MET A 150 -1.04 8.09 9.08
CA MET A 150 0.38 8.42 9.11
C MET A 150 1.04 7.71 7.91
N GLY A 151 1.60 8.48 6.97
CA GLY A 151 2.27 7.90 5.80
C GLY A 151 3.49 7.07 6.20
N LEU A 152 4.00 6.24 5.27
CA LEU A 152 5.16 5.37 5.50
C LEU A 152 6.34 6.10 6.14
N THR A 153 6.69 7.26 5.58
CA THR A 153 7.87 8.00 6.02
C THR A 153 7.70 8.62 7.38
N GLU A 154 6.50 9.11 7.69
CA GLU A 154 6.13 9.64 9.00
C GLU A 154 6.09 8.53 10.05
N THR A 155 5.55 7.36 9.72
CA THR A 155 5.53 6.17 10.58
C THR A 155 6.95 5.70 10.90
N LEU A 156 7.79 5.51 9.88
CA LEU A 156 9.18 5.10 10.07
C LEU A 156 10.00 6.16 10.83
N ASN A 157 9.74 7.45 10.63
CA ASN A 157 10.36 8.51 11.43
C ASN A 157 9.88 8.48 12.88
N ALA A 158 8.59 8.24 13.12
CA ALA A 158 8.03 8.15 14.46
C ALA A 158 8.65 6.99 15.25
N PHE A 159 8.89 5.84 14.63
CA PHE A 159 9.58 4.71 15.26
C PHE A 159 11.03 5.04 15.69
N VAL A 160 11.68 5.96 14.99
CA VAL A 160 13.07 6.37 15.31
C VAL A 160 13.13 7.49 16.33
N HIS A 161 12.18 8.44 16.29
CA HIS A 161 12.30 9.70 17.02
C HIS A 161 11.26 9.91 18.12
N ASN A 162 10.18 9.12 18.14
CA ASN A 162 9.11 9.27 19.12
C ASN A 162 9.10 8.12 20.13
N ARG A 163 9.52 8.40 21.36
CA ARG A 163 9.61 7.40 22.45
C ARG A 163 8.25 6.78 22.86
N PHE A 164 7.14 7.31 22.39
CA PHE A 164 5.80 6.81 22.72
C PHE A 164 5.19 5.94 21.61
N ILE A 165 5.84 5.86 20.45
CA ILE A 165 5.37 5.08 19.30
C ILE A 165 6.31 3.92 19.10
N HIS A 166 5.79 2.70 19.31
CA HIS A 166 6.54 1.47 19.14
C HIS A 166 6.01 0.69 17.93
N PRO A 167 6.91 0.18 17.07
CA PRO A 167 6.49 -0.66 15.97
C PRO A 167 5.97 -2.01 16.47
N SER A 168 4.99 -2.55 15.78
CA SER A 168 4.57 -3.94 15.98
C SER A 168 5.18 -4.85 14.91
N GLU A 169 5.36 -6.12 15.25
CA GLU A 169 5.84 -7.15 14.33
C GLU A 169 4.99 -7.21 13.04
N THR A 170 3.67 -7.22 13.21
CA THR A 170 2.71 -7.29 12.09
C THR A 170 2.82 -6.07 11.18
N GLU A 171 2.94 -4.89 11.77
CA GLU A 171 3.05 -3.63 11.03
C GLU A 171 4.34 -3.58 10.19
N LEU A 172 5.48 -3.96 10.77
CA LEU A 172 6.75 -4.03 10.05
C LEU A 172 6.70 -5.04 8.89
N LYS A 173 6.12 -6.22 9.12
CA LYS A 173 5.98 -7.25 8.07
C LYS A 173 5.06 -6.80 6.96
N THR A 174 3.93 -6.16 7.29
CA THR A 174 3.00 -5.61 6.30
C THR A 174 3.65 -4.49 5.51
N THR A 175 4.40 -3.60 6.17
CA THR A 175 5.17 -2.55 5.51
C THR A 175 6.17 -3.13 4.53
N TRP A 176 6.97 -4.12 4.95
CA TRP A 176 7.89 -4.81 4.07
C TRP A 176 7.20 -5.41 2.84
N ASP A 177 6.10 -6.13 3.05
CA ASP A 177 5.38 -6.82 1.97
C ASP A 177 4.86 -5.85 0.90
N ASN A 178 4.42 -4.66 1.31
CA ASN A 178 4.03 -3.59 0.40
C ASN A 178 5.23 -2.98 -0.36
N LEU A 179 6.42 -3.00 0.22
CA LEU A 179 7.63 -2.44 -0.35
C LEU A 179 8.45 -3.47 -1.16
N ALA A 180 8.24 -4.77 -0.96
CA ALA A 180 9.14 -5.82 -1.44
C ALA A 180 9.38 -5.77 -2.95
N LEU A 181 8.33 -5.63 -3.77
CA LEU A 181 8.49 -5.53 -5.23
C LEU A 181 9.28 -4.29 -5.64
N PHE A 182 8.96 -3.15 -5.04
CA PHE A 182 9.66 -1.89 -5.27
C PHE A 182 11.15 -2.00 -4.92
N ILE A 183 11.46 -2.49 -3.71
CA ILE A 183 12.84 -2.70 -3.26
C ILE A 183 13.58 -3.66 -4.19
N LYS A 184 12.93 -4.76 -4.59
CA LYS A 184 13.53 -5.70 -5.53
C LYS A 184 13.90 -5.01 -6.83
N THR A 185 13.00 -4.23 -7.39
CA THR A 185 13.22 -3.53 -8.66
C THR A 185 14.38 -2.56 -8.57
N ILE A 186 14.42 -1.67 -7.56
CA ILE A 186 15.46 -0.66 -7.45
C ILE A 186 16.85 -1.22 -7.08
N LEU A 187 16.94 -2.44 -6.57
CA LEU A 187 18.22 -3.09 -6.20
C LEU A 187 18.70 -4.13 -7.20
N THR A 188 17.89 -4.53 -8.20
CA THR A 188 18.31 -5.50 -9.24
C THR A 188 18.63 -4.85 -10.57
N ASP A 189 18.25 -3.62 -10.77
CA ASP A 189 18.46 -2.83 -11.98
C ASP A 189 19.81 -2.07 -11.89
#